data_b5cf5e9ad447a8ae0e554aed06846224
#
_entry.id   b5cf5e9ad447a8ae0e554aed06846224
#
_cell.length_a   1.000
_cell.length_b   1.000
_cell.length_c   1.000
_cell.angle_alpha   90.00
_cell.angle_beta   90.00
_cell.angle_gamma   90.00
#
_symmetry.space_group_name_H-M   'P 1'
#
loop_
_entity.id
_entity.type
_entity.pdbx_description
1 polymer ?
#
loop_
_entity_poly.entity_id
_entity_poly.type
_entity_poly.pdbx_seq_one_letter_code
_entity_poly.pdbx_strand_id
1 'polypeptide(L)'
;MNFAKYLEKYKVEWLGILVFTCLCHSSMLLSSSVGIDTEALIADREGLYKGWMLTGRPGLVWLKSLLVVDSFNPYITGVGTIFFVVLSCILWTYLFYRITGQENKCGILAFSCIFSAHTILKEQMYFKLQVMELAVCFCLVAVAVYLSHQFALTKKWYYGVLSLPCSIIAFASYQAFNSLYLFGAIACFFLYYYFHCLKEEENITGKQLWFYILRFSVCFFGAFLINQLMTKLFFSGSGYLNGQVLWGQESVGACLFNIGKHMLKVLLGTQIYYAKTFGVYFLLLVFFCAGLLLHHKEKKGKYLGVIVLILLFLAPFLLTIICGGEPVVRSQLVLPFTLSFMAYALFLFEIKKERYQRILHWSGVVLGVLTTCILLQYTLLLNYTDEIRYQQDEETAFAIMADIDRVQDEEKSYPVVFIGGHPAALNSSCIHGETIGYSLLDWDTKVEPQGYFSTRRIVGFMNALGAGYTWADAETVQTVKAQCGDMTNWPMEGSIQLVDGVIVVKLGDLEE
;
A
#
# COMPACT_ATOMS: atom_id res chain seq x y z
N MET A 1 20.37 -16.66 17.39
CA MET A 1 19.30 -17.69 17.18
C MET A 1 19.05 -17.84 15.68
N ASN A 2 18.88 -19.04 15.14
CA ASN A 2 18.49 -19.23 13.74
C ASN A 2 16.99 -19.00 13.56
N PHE A 3 16.52 -18.96 12.31
CA PHE A 3 15.12 -18.62 11.97
C PHE A 3 14.10 -19.61 12.59
N ALA A 4 14.37 -20.90 12.51
CA ALA A 4 13.47 -21.93 13.08
C ALA A 4 13.31 -21.80 14.60
N LYS A 5 14.42 -21.60 15.31
CA LYS A 5 14.36 -21.35 16.76
C LYS A 5 13.66 -20.04 17.12
N TYR A 6 13.77 -19.00 16.25
CA TYR A 6 13.07 -17.75 16.42
C TYR A 6 11.55 -17.95 16.30
N LEU A 7 11.10 -18.71 15.30
CA LEU A 7 9.68 -19.04 15.11
C LEU A 7 9.13 -19.83 16.31
N GLU A 8 9.86 -20.85 16.75
CA GLU A 8 9.46 -21.68 17.89
C GLU A 8 9.36 -20.87 19.19
N LYS A 9 10.32 -19.99 19.42
CA LYS A 9 10.36 -19.16 20.63
C LYS A 9 9.15 -18.24 20.74
N TYR A 10 8.72 -17.63 19.63
CA TYR A 10 7.62 -16.65 19.59
C TYR A 10 6.33 -17.22 18.99
N LYS A 11 6.14 -18.55 19.01
CA LYS A 11 4.99 -19.21 18.37
C LYS A 11 3.64 -18.73 18.91
N VAL A 12 3.54 -18.40 20.17
CA VAL A 12 2.29 -17.91 20.81
C VAL A 12 1.99 -16.50 20.32
N GLU A 13 3.01 -15.64 20.24
CA GLU A 13 2.90 -14.29 19.72
C GLU A 13 2.49 -14.32 18.25
N TRP A 14 3.09 -15.20 17.44
CA TRP A 14 2.73 -15.36 16.02
C TRP A 14 1.29 -15.83 15.82
N LEU A 15 0.82 -16.74 16.65
CA LEU A 15 -0.58 -17.14 16.62
C LEU A 15 -1.51 -15.97 16.99
N GLY A 16 -1.18 -15.22 18.02
CA GLY A 16 -1.93 -14.02 18.39
C GLY A 16 -1.96 -12.95 17.29
N ILE A 17 -0.81 -12.72 16.64
CA ILE A 17 -0.68 -11.79 15.50
C ILE A 17 -1.51 -12.28 14.31
N LEU A 18 -1.49 -13.57 14.00
CA LEU A 18 -2.33 -14.15 12.93
C LEU A 18 -3.81 -13.90 13.21
N VAL A 19 -4.29 -14.23 14.39
CA VAL A 19 -5.70 -13.99 14.80
C VAL A 19 -6.04 -12.52 14.71
N PHE A 20 -5.15 -11.63 15.20
CA PHE A 20 -5.35 -10.19 15.14
C PHE A 20 -5.40 -9.68 13.68
N THR A 21 -4.52 -10.17 12.81
CA THR A 21 -4.52 -9.81 11.38
C THR A 21 -5.79 -10.28 10.68
N CYS A 22 -6.31 -11.49 11.02
CA CYS A 22 -7.61 -11.97 10.55
C CYS A 22 -8.75 -11.04 10.99
N LEU A 23 -8.73 -10.52 12.24
CA LEU A 23 -9.73 -9.56 12.71
C LEU A 23 -9.65 -8.22 11.96
N CYS A 24 -8.45 -7.68 11.76
CA CYS A 24 -8.24 -6.44 10.99
C CYS A 24 -8.82 -6.54 9.58
N HIS A 25 -8.62 -7.67 8.93
CA HIS A 25 -8.94 -7.88 7.53
C HIS A 25 -10.04 -8.94 7.34
N SER A 26 -10.98 -9.01 8.28
CA SER A 26 -12.10 -9.98 8.26
C SER A 26 -12.93 -9.89 6.98
N SER A 27 -13.11 -8.70 6.40
CA SER A 27 -13.80 -8.52 5.12
C SER A 27 -13.13 -9.28 3.95
N MET A 28 -11.81 -9.51 3.99
CA MET A 28 -11.12 -10.32 2.98
C MET A 28 -11.39 -11.83 3.10
N LEU A 29 -11.81 -12.29 4.27
CA LEU A 29 -12.11 -13.69 4.53
C LEU A 29 -13.61 -14.00 4.41
N LEU A 30 -14.48 -13.02 4.67
CA LEU A 30 -15.91 -13.20 4.84
C LEU A 30 -16.74 -12.56 3.73
N SER A 31 -16.16 -11.66 2.92
CA SER A 31 -16.85 -10.95 1.86
C SER A 31 -16.24 -11.22 0.48
N SER A 32 -17.10 -11.53 -0.49
CA SER A 32 -16.74 -11.65 -1.90
C SER A 32 -16.76 -10.31 -2.63
N SER A 33 -16.87 -9.19 -1.91
CA SER A 33 -16.98 -7.84 -2.49
C SER A 33 -15.90 -7.57 -3.55
N VAL A 34 -16.30 -6.89 -4.62
CA VAL A 34 -15.43 -6.42 -5.70
C VAL A 34 -15.15 -4.94 -5.45
N GLY A 35 -13.88 -4.58 -5.41
CA GLY A 35 -13.43 -3.19 -5.35
C GLY A 35 -13.09 -2.65 -6.72
N ILE A 36 -12.82 -1.35 -6.79
CA ILE A 36 -12.39 -0.66 -8.02
C ILE A 36 -11.18 -1.38 -8.63
N ASP A 37 -11.17 -1.51 -9.96
CA ASP A 37 -10.23 -2.24 -10.80
C ASP A 37 -10.26 -3.78 -10.65
N THR A 38 -10.89 -4.32 -9.59
CA THR A 38 -10.97 -5.78 -9.40
C THR A 38 -11.93 -6.44 -10.40
N GLU A 39 -12.97 -5.72 -10.83
CA GLU A 39 -13.88 -6.13 -11.89
C GLU A 39 -13.14 -6.39 -13.21
N ALA A 40 -12.09 -5.61 -13.51
CA ALA A 40 -11.29 -5.78 -14.72
C ALA A 40 -10.51 -7.12 -14.73
N LEU A 41 -10.08 -7.61 -13.58
CA LEU A 41 -9.42 -8.93 -13.49
C LEU A 41 -10.40 -10.07 -13.84
N ILE A 42 -11.69 -9.87 -13.55
CA ILE A 42 -12.75 -10.85 -13.83
C ILE A 42 -13.21 -10.74 -15.28
N ALA A 43 -13.55 -9.53 -15.74
CA ALA A 43 -14.20 -9.29 -17.03
C ALA A 43 -13.23 -9.09 -18.20
N ASP A 44 -12.03 -8.51 -17.97
CA ASP A 44 -11.04 -8.18 -19.02
C ASP A 44 -9.60 -8.35 -18.51
N ARG A 45 -9.26 -9.57 -18.12
CA ARG A 45 -7.92 -9.90 -17.59
C ARG A 45 -6.78 -9.52 -18.54
N GLU A 46 -6.95 -9.77 -19.83
CA GLU A 46 -5.91 -9.48 -20.83
C GLU A 46 -5.65 -7.99 -20.96
N GLY A 47 -6.70 -7.18 -20.99
CA GLY A 47 -6.61 -5.73 -21.00
C GLY A 47 -5.96 -5.20 -19.73
N LEU A 48 -6.29 -5.76 -18.56
CA LEU A 48 -5.67 -5.41 -17.28
C LEU A 48 -4.17 -5.73 -17.28
N TYR A 49 -3.77 -6.93 -17.68
CA TYR A 49 -2.35 -7.33 -17.73
C TYR A 49 -1.56 -6.45 -18.69
N LYS A 50 -2.13 -6.15 -19.86
CA LYS A 50 -1.54 -5.21 -20.81
C LYS A 50 -1.41 -3.80 -20.20
N GLY A 51 -2.41 -3.34 -19.46
CA GLY A 51 -2.34 -2.08 -18.69
C GLY A 51 -1.23 -2.07 -17.65
N TRP A 52 -1.05 -3.14 -16.90
CA TRP A 52 0.05 -3.25 -15.93
C TRP A 52 1.43 -3.24 -16.59
N MET A 53 1.58 -3.92 -17.73
CA MET A 53 2.82 -3.88 -18.52
C MET A 53 3.13 -2.44 -18.98
N LEU A 54 2.14 -1.73 -19.52
CA LEU A 54 2.27 -0.36 -19.99
C LEU A 54 2.58 0.65 -18.86
N THR A 55 2.08 0.39 -17.64
CA THR A 55 2.36 1.23 -16.46
C THR A 55 3.66 0.84 -15.74
N GLY A 56 4.46 -0.08 -16.30
CA GLY A 56 5.74 -0.52 -15.74
C GLY A 56 5.61 -1.40 -14.49
N ARG A 57 4.54 -2.24 -14.44
CA ARG A 57 4.24 -3.18 -13.34
C ARG A 57 4.25 -4.65 -13.79
N PRO A 58 5.25 -5.12 -14.57
CA PRO A 58 5.30 -6.51 -15.02
C PRO A 58 5.43 -7.52 -13.86
N GLY A 59 5.97 -7.09 -12.72
CA GLY A 59 6.12 -7.93 -11.55
C GLY A 59 4.79 -8.47 -11.01
N LEU A 60 3.68 -7.73 -11.15
CA LEU A 60 2.34 -8.23 -10.80
C LEU A 60 1.94 -9.42 -11.67
N VAL A 61 2.16 -9.31 -12.98
CA VAL A 61 1.85 -10.39 -13.93
C VAL A 61 2.72 -11.61 -13.64
N TRP A 62 4.02 -11.43 -13.40
CA TRP A 62 4.92 -12.52 -13.05
C TRP A 62 4.52 -13.22 -11.76
N LEU A 63 4.14 -12.46 -10.71
CA LEU A 63 3.71 -13.03 -9.45
C LEU A 63 2.39 -13.79 -9.58
N LYS A 64 1.42 -13.27 -10.35
CA LYS A 64 0.17 -13.99 -10.62
C LYS A 64 0.43 -15.32 -11.31
N SER A 65 1.25 -15.32 -12.35
CA SER A 65 1.62 -16.56 -13.05
C SER A 65 2.39 -17.54 -12.15
N LEU A 66 3.29 -17.03 -11.28
CA LEU A 66 4.05 -17.86 -10.35
C LEU A 66 3.17 -18.48 -9.25
N LEU A 67 2.21 -17.72 -8.74
CA LEU A 67 1.30 -18.15 -7.68
C LEU A 67 0.10 -18.96 -8.22
N VAL A 68 0.00 -19.09 -9.56
CA VAL A 68 -1.10 -19.79 -10.24
C VAL A 68 -2.48 -19.22 -9.85
N VAL A 69 -2.57 -17.89 -9.76
CA VAL A 69 -3.80 -17.15 -9.42
C VAL A 69 -4.30 -16.30 -10.61
N ASP A 70 -4.27 -16.89 -11.80
CA ASP A 70 -4.72 -16.22 -13.02
C ASP A 70 -6.22 -15.91 -13.04
N SER A 71 -7.03 -16.62 -12.27
CA SER A 71 -8.44 -16.33 -12.05
C SER A 71 -8.65 -15.67 -10.70
N PHE A 72 -9.53 -14.67 -10.64
CA PHE A 72 -9.86 -14.03 -9.37
C PHE A 72 -10.63 -14.99 -8.46
N ASN A 73 -10.10 -15.21 -7.27
CA ASN A 73 -10.78 -15.90 -6.19
C ASN A 73 -10.57 -15.11 -4.89
N PRO A 74 -11.62 -14.44 -4.36
CA PRO A 74 -11.50 -13.57 -3.20
C PRO A 74 -10.98 -14.29 -1.96
N TYR A 75 -11.33 -15.55 -1.77
CA TYR A 75 -10.94 -16.34 -0.59
C TYR A 75 -9.46 -16.74 -0.64
N ILE A 76 -8.96 -17.21 -1.80
CA ILE A 76 -7.53 -17.50 -2.00
C ILE A 76 -6.72 -16.23 -1.81
N THR A 77 -7.17 -15.12 -2.41
CA THR A 77 -6.53 -13.81 -2.28
C THR A 77 -6.52 -13.35 -0.83
N GLY A 78 -7.64 -13.49 -0.10
CA GLY A 78 -7.74 -13.08 1.30
C GLY A 78 -6.83 -13.88 2.22
N VAL A 79 -6.89 -15.22 2.16
CA VAL A 79 -6.05 -16.11 2.97
C VAL A 79 -4.57 -15.90 2.65
N GLY A 80 -4.22 -15.84 1.36
CA GLY A 80 -2.84 -15.61 0.93
C GLY A 80 -2.31 -14.26 1.39
N THR A 81 -3.10 -13.19 1.29
CA THR A 81 -2.71 -11.85 1.76
C THR A 81 -2.40 -11.85 3.26
N ILE A 82 -3.30 -12.39 4.08
CA ILE A 82 -3.11 -12.46 5.55
C ILE A 82 -1.86 -13.28 5.88
N PHE A 83 -1.68 -14.43 5.24
CA PHE A 83 -0.48 -15.25 5.42
C PHE A 83 0.80 -14.48 5.13
N PHE A 84 0.90 -13.80 3.97
CA PHE A 84 2.10 -13.07 3.58
C PHE A 84 2.31 -11.78 4.39
N VAL A 85 1.26 -11.11 4.86
CA VAL A 85 1.39 -9.98 5.80
C VAL A 85 2.00 -10.44 7.12
N VAL A 86 1.53 -11.53 7.70
CA VAL A 86 2.10 -12.10 8.94
C VAL A 86 3.53 -12.58 8.70
N LEU A 87 3.79 -13.26 7.59
CA LEU A 87 5.15 -13.68 7.22
C LEU A 87 6.09 -12.48 7.05
N SER A 88 5.62 -11.39 6.47
CA SER A 88 6.39 -10.14 6.37
C SER A 88 6.76 -9.60 7.75
N CYS A 89 5.81 -9.55 8.71
CA CYS A 89 6.10 -9.14 10.09
C CYS A 89 7.18 -10.04 10.75
N ILE A 90 7.09 -11.35 10.54
CA ILE A 90 8.09 -12.32 11.02
C ILE A 90 9.47 -12.02 10.43
N LEU A 91 9.57 -11.83 9.11
CA LEU A 91 10.84 -11.60 8.42
C LEU A 91 11.51 -10.30 8.85
N TRP A 92 10.76 -9.20 8.95
CA TRP A 92 11.28 -7.91 9.39
C TRP A 92 11.74 -7.91 10.85
N THR A 93 10.93 -8.46 11.75
CA THR A 93 11.31 -8.52 13.17
C THR A 93 12.44 -9.50 13.42
N TYR A 94 12.54 -10.59 12.65
CA TYR A 94 13.72 -11.46 12.65
C TYR A 94 14.97 -10.73 12.17
N LEU A 95 14.89 -9.93 11.11
CA LEU A 95 16.00 -9.10 10.65
C LEU A 95 16.46 -8.13 11.74
N PHE A 96 15.55 -7.43 12.41
CA PHE A 96 15.89 -6.53 13.52
C PHE A 96 16.54 -7.27 14.68
N TYR A 97 16.03 -8.46 15.02
CA TYR A 97 16.67 -9.34 15.99
C TYR A 97 18.09 -9.74 15.56
N ARG A 98 18.29 -10.07 14.29
CA ARG A 98 19.61 -10.46 13.77
C ARG A 98 20.64 -9.34 13.84
N ILE A 99 20.18 -8.10 13.72
CA ILE A 99 21.05 -6.92 13.81
C ILE A 99 21.37 -6.59 15.26
N THR A 100 20.37 -6.58 16.13
CA THR A 100 20.53 -6.10 17.53
C THR A 100 20.93 -7.19 18.52
N GLY A 101 20.72 -8.46 18.19
CA GLY A 101 20.89 -9.59 19.11
C GLY A 101 19.86 -9.61 20.27
N GLN A 102 18.99 -8.61 20.37
CA GLN A 102 18.09 -8.42 21.51
C GLN A 102 16.73 -9.06 21.32
N GLU A 103 16.27 -9.72 22.38
CA GLU A 103 14.93 -10.28 22.44
C GLU A 103 13.93 -9.17 22.78
N ASN A 104 12.92 -9.00 21.90
CA ASN A 104 11.98 -7.89 21.99
C ASN A 104 10.53 -8.33 21.73
N LYS A 105 9.96 -9.06 22.70
CA LYS A 105 8.59 -9.58 22.59
C LYS A 105 7.54 -8.47 22.40
N CYS A 106 7.59 -7.43 23.23
CA CYS A 106 6.66 -6.30 23.13
C CYS A 106 6.84 -5.53 21.82
N GLY A 107 8.08 -5.37 21.34
CA GLY A 107 8.36 -4.75 20.06
C GLY A 107 7.82 -5.57 18.88
N ILE A 108 7.93 -6.92 18.91
CA ILE A 108 7.35 -7.80 17.89
C ILE A 108 5.83 -7.59 17.82
N LEU A 109 5.14 -7.61 18.97
CA LEU A 109 3.70 -7.40 19.04
C LEU A 109 3.30 -6.00 18.55
N ALA A 110 4.00 -4.94 19.05
CA ALA A 110 3.71 -3.57 18.63
C ALA A 110 3.92 -3.36 17.14
N PHE A 111 5.05 -3.84 16.58
CA PHE A 111 5.32 -3.78 15.13
C PHE A 111 4.20 -4.43 14.34
N SER A 112 3.88 -5.68 14.67
CA SER A 112 2.98 -6.50 13.85
C SER A 112 1.53 -6.03 13.96
N CYS A 113 1.07 -5.66 15.15
CA CYS A 113 -0.31 -5.18 15.34
C CYS A 113 -0.53 -3.80 14.71
N ILE A 114 0.42 -2.86 14.87
CA ILE A 114 0.32 -1.53 14.26
C ILE A 114 0.37 -1.66 12.72
N PHE A 115 1.27 -2.49 12.19
CA PHE A 115 1.37 -2.71 10.75
C PHE A 115 0.07 -3.29 10.18
N SER A 116 -0.45 -4.37 10.79
CA SER A 116 -1.68 -5.03 10.31
C SER A 116 -2.92 -4.14 10.43
N ALA A 117 -3.02 -3.30 11.47
CA ALA A 117 -4.18 -2.44 11.70
C ALA A 117 -4.13 -1.11 10.92
N HIS A 118 -3.05 -0.83 10.16
CA HIS A 118 -2.87 0.50 9.58
C HIS A 118 -3.81 0.76 8.42
N THR A 119 -4.49 1.89 8.45
CA THR A 119 -5.51 2.31 7.47
C THR A 119 -4.97 2.48 6.04
N ILE A 120 -3.71 2.92 5.85
CA ILE A 120 -3.06 2.93 4.53
C ILE A 120 -2.96 1.51 3.95
N LEU A 121 -2.63 0.53 4.79
CA LEU A 121 -2.59 -0.87 4.36
C LEU A 121 -4.00 -1.35 3.99
N LYS A 122 -5.04 -0.93 4.75
CA LYS A 122 -6.44 -1.24 4.42
C LYS A 122 -6.86 -0.66 3.07
N GLU A 123 -6.51 0.59 2.76
CA GLU A 123 -6.76 1.19 1.43
C GLU A 123 -6.08 0.40 0.31
N GLN A 124 -4.85 -0.05 0.50
CA GLN A 124 -4.18 -0.89 -0.49
C GLN A 124 -4.85 -2.26 -0.61
N MET A 125 -5.34 -2.85 0.50
CA MET A 125 -6.03 -4.14 0.51
C MET A 125 -7.42 -4.11 -0.12
N TYR A 126 -8.00 -2.94 -0.34
CA TYR A 126 -9.23 -2.77 -1.10
C TYR A 126 -9.07 -3.23 -2.56
N PHE A 127 -7.87 -3.08 -3.13
CA PHE A 127 -7.54 -3.54 -4.49
C PHE A 127 -7.25 -5.05 -4.52
N LYS A 128 -8.30 -5.87 -4.30
CA LYS A 128 -8.18 -7.34 -4.20
C LYS A 128 -7.52 -7.98 -5.42
N LEU A 129 -7.55 -7.32 -6.58
CA LEU A 129 -6.90 -7.79 -7.82
C LEU A 129 -5.37 -8.00 -7.69
N GLN A 130 -4.69 -7.32 -6.76
CA GLN A 130 -3.21 -7.30 -6.67
C GLN A 130 -2.67 -7.43 -5.24
N VAL A 131 -3.53 -7.48 -4.23
CA VAL A 131 -3.10 -7.32 -2.83
C VAL A 131 -2.24 -8.47 -2.32
N MET A 132 -2.49 -9.70 -2.78
CA MET A 132 -1.70 -10.87 -2.38
C MET A 132 -0.27 -10.76 -2.93
N GLU A 133 -0.12 -10.34 -4.18
CA GLU A 133 1.18 -10.09 -4.82
C GLU A 133 1.96 -8.99 -4.10
N LEU A 134 1.28 -7.93 -3.66
CA LEU A 134 1.92 -6.88 -2.87
C LEU A 134 2.31 -7.37 -1.47
N ALA A 135 1.51 -8.24 -0.84
CA ALA A 135 1.88 -8.89 0.41
C ALA A 135 3.14 -9.77 0.26
N VAL A 136 3.27 -10.50 -0.85
CA VAL A 136 4.52 -11.20 -1.23
C VAL A 136 5.68 -10.21 -1.38
N CYS A 137 5.45 -9.05 -2.01
CA CYS A 137 6.49 -8.04 -2.18
C CYS A 137 7.02 -7.48 -0.84
N PHE A 138 6.18 -7.33 0.19
CA PHE A 138 6.66 -7.00 1.55
C PHE A 138 7.65 -8.05 2.08
N CYS A 139 7.39 -9.33 1.83
CA CYS A 139 8.32 -10.41 2.19
C CYS A 139 9.60 -10.36 1.35
N LEU A 140 9.49 -10.15 0.04
CA LEU A 140 10.63 -10.06 -0.86
C LEU A 140 11.56 -8.90 -0.48
N VAL A 141 11.01 -7.72 -0.14
CA VAL A 141 11.82 -6.58 0.32
C VAL A 141 12.51 -6.90 1.65
N ALA A 142 11.84 -7.56 2.61
CA ALA A 142 12.47 -8.01 3.85
C ALA A 142 13.66 -8.94 3.60
N VAL A 143 13.50 -9.92 2.70
CA VAL A 143 14.56 -10.85 2.30
C VAL A 143 15.68 -10.10 1.57
N ALA A 144 15.36 -9.19 0.65
CA ALA A 144 16.34 -8.40 -0.08
C ALA A 144 17.20 -7.54 0.85
N VAL A 145 16.57 -6.85 1.80
CA VAL A 145 17.27 -6.03 2.81
C VAL A 145 18.12 -6.92 3.73
N TYR A 146 17.63 -8.09 4.14
CA TYR A 146 18.41 -9.06 4.92
C TYR A 146 19.65 -9.53 4.14
N LEU A 147 19.50 -9.90 2.87
CA LEU A 147 20.63 -10.34 2.03
C LEU A 147 21.63 -9.19 1.80
N SER A 148 21.15 -7.98 1.58
CA SER A 148 22.00 -6.79 1.46
C SER A 148 22.77 -6.51 2.75
N HIS A 149 22.13 -6.70 3.91
CA HIS A 149 22.79 -6.61 5.21
C HIS A 149 23.88 -7.67 5.37
N GLN A 150 23.60 -8.94 5.00
CA GLN A 150 24.61 -10.01 5.01
C GLN A 150 25.77 -9.72 4.06
N PHE A 151 25.50 -9.17 2.86
CA PHE A 151 26.55 -8.73 1.94
C PHE A 151 27.39 -7.60 2.56
N ALA A 152 26.75 -6.64 3.20
CA ALA A 152 27.43 -5.52 3.84
C ALA A 152 28.40 -5.97 4.93
N LEU A 153 28.01 -6.94 5.75
CA LEU A 153 28.82 -7.47 6.85
C LEU A 153 29.88 -8.48 6.39
N THR A 154 29.47 -9.51 5.64
CA THR A 154 30.31 -10.68 5.34
C THR A 154 31.20 -10.50 4.12
N LYS A 155 30.93 -9.48 3.28
CA LYS A 155 31.61 -9.20 2.01
C LYS A 155 31.41 -10.29 0.94
N LYS A 156 30.57 -11.29 1.19
CA LYS A 156 30.31 -12.41 0.27
C LYS A 156 29.36 -11.95 -0.82
N TRP A 157 29.86 -11.82 -2.04
CA TRP A 157 29.15 -11.23 -3.19
C TRP A 157 27.84 -11.93 -3.55
N TYR A 158 27.73 -13.24 -3.31
CA TYR A 158 26.51 -13.99 -3.64
C TYR A 158 25.28 -13.50 -2.87
N TYR A 159 25.43 -12.94 -1.66
CA TYR A 159 24.30 -12.31 -0.96
C TYR A 159 23.78 -11.08 -1.71
N GLY A 160 24.68 -10.25 -2.27
CA GLY A 160 24.30 -9.11 -3.09
C GLY A 160 23.55 -9.56 -4.35
N VAL A 161 24.06 -10.58 -5.05
CA VAL A 161 23.41 -11.12 -6.25
C VAL A 161 22.04 -11.71 -5.93
N LEU A 162 21.91 -12.47 -4.84
CA LEU A 162 20.62 -13.05 -4.42
C LEU A 162 19.59 -11.98 -3.97
N SER A 163 20.03 -10.80 -3.54
CA SER A 163 19.12 -9.71 -3.19
C SER A 163 18.44 -9.07 -4.41
N LEU A 164 19.09 -9.11 -5.59
CA LEU A 164 18.61 -8.47 -6.80
C LEU A 164 17.26 -9.00 -7.29
N PRO A 165 17.04 -10.31 -7.49
CA PRO A 165 15.75 -10.81 -7.98
C PRO A 165 14.60 -10.45 -7.03
N CYS A 166 14.81 -10.52 -5.71
CA CYS A 166 13.81 -10.13 -4.73
C CYS A 166 13.43 -8.65 -4.86
N SER A 167 14.44 -7.77 -5.00
CA SER A 167 14.21 -6.33 -5.17
C SER A 167 13.58 -6.01 -6.53
N ILE A 168 14.06 -6.64 -7.63
CA ILE A 168 13.56 -6.39 -8.98
C ILE A 168 12.08 -6.76 -9.08
N ILE A 169 11.67 -7.94 -8.58
CA ILE A 169 10.27 -8.36 -8.60
C ILE A 169 9.40 -7.39 -7.79
N ALA A 170 9.83 -7.00 -6.59
CA ALA A 170 9.08 -6.06 -5.77
C ALA A 170 8.95 -4.68 -6.44
N PHE A 171 10.03 -4.12 -6.99
CA PHE A 171 10.04 -2.81 -7.65
C PHE A 171 9.24 -2.83 -8.95
N ALA A 172 9.30 -3.94 -9.70
CA ALA A 172 8.51 -4.15 -10.92
C ALA A 172 7.03 -4.46 -10.63
N SER A 173 6.65 -4.80 -9.41
CA SER A 173 5.25 -4.98 -9.02
C SER A 173 4.61 -3.66 -8.61
N TYR A 174 5.29 -2.86 -7.78
CA TYR A 174 4.78 -1.58 -7.33
C TYR A 174 5.93 -0.66 -6.91
N GLN A 175 6.00 0.52 -7.51
CA GLN A 175 7.12 1.46 -7.32
C GLN A 175 7.29 1.94 -5.86
N ALA A 176 6.24 1.90 -5.05
CA ALA A 176 6.30 2.24 -3.63
C ALA A 176 7.27 1.36 -2.82
N PHE A 177 7.58 0.14 -3.31
CA PHE A 177 8.55 -0.74 -2.66
C PHE A 177 10.00 -0.24 -2.74
N ASN A 178 10.31 0.68 -3.66
CA ASN A 178 11.60 1.37 -3.65
C ASN A 178 11.79 2.16 -2.35
N SER A 179 10.76 2.92 -1.94
CA SER A 179 10.79 3.70 -0.69
C SER A 179 10.83 2.78 0.54
N LEU A 180 10.11 1.65 0.53
CA LEU A 180 10.16 0.68 1.60
C LEU A 180 11.55 0.03 1.75
N TYR A 181 12.20 -0.33 0.64
CA TYR A 181 13.56 -0.88 0.67
C TYR A 181 14.54 0.14 1.24
N LEU A 182 14.50 1.39 0.78
CA LEU A 182 15.39 2.45 1.25
C LEU A 182 15.18 2.73 2.74
N PHE A 183 13.93 2.84 3.19
CA PHE A 183 13.66 3.00 4.62
C PHE A 183 14.16 1.79 5.41
N GLY A 184 13.89 0.58 4.96
CA GLY A 184 14.37 -0.66 5.59
C GLY A 184 15.90 -0.71 5.70
N ALA A 185 16.62 -0.29 4.66
CA ALA A 185 18.07 -0.20 4.66
C ALA A 185 18.58 0.84 5.69
N ILE A 186 17.94 2.01 5.74
CA ILE A 186 18.27 3.06 6.73
C ILE A 186 17.96 2.60 8.15
N ALA A 187 16.82 1.93 8.36
CA ALA A 187 16.44 1.34 9.65
C ALA A 187 17.44 0.27 10.12
N CYS A 188 17.90 -0.60 9.21
CA CYS A 188 18.95 -1.59 9.51
C CYS A 188 20.28 -0.91 9.86
N PHE A 189 20.66 0.12 9.09
CA PHE A 189 21.87 0.88 9.38
C PHE A 189 21.76 1.64 10.71
N PHE A 190 20.58 2.22 10.99
CA PHE A 190 20.28 2.85 12.27
C PHE A 190 20.48 1.87 13.44
N LEU A 191 19.84 0.69 13.39
CA LEU A 191 19.97 -0.33 14.42
C LEU A 191 21.43 -0.78 14.58
N TYR A 192 22.12 -1.08 13.47
CA TYR A 192 23.52 -1.49 13.48
C TYR A 192 24.40 -0.41 14.13
N TYR A 193 24.24 0.85 13.71
CA TYR A 193 25.04 1.96 14.21
C TYR A 193 24.79 2.24 15.70
N TYR A 194 23.54 2.34 16.12
CA TYR A 194 23.20 2.65 17.50
C TYR A 194 23.53 1.51 18.47
N PHE A 195 23.41 0.26 18.09
CA PHE A 195 23.68 -0.88 18.96
C PHE A 195 25.16 -1.24 19.00
N HIS A 196 25.82 -1.37 17.87
CA HIS A 196 27.23 -1.81 17.84
C HIS A 196 28.22 -0.66 18.00
N CYS A 197 27.95 0.52 17.41
CA CYS A 197 28.92 1.61 17.47
C CYS A 197 28.75 2.51 18.70
N LEU A 198 27.50 2.81 19.10
CA LEU A 198 27.24 3.77 20.18
C LEU A 198 27.01 3.09 21.54
N LYS A 199 26.29 1.95 21.58
CA LYS A 199 25.95 1.26 22.84
C LYS A 199 27.05 0.30 23.27
N GLU A 200 27.55 -0.56 22.38
CA GLU A 200 28.57 -1.57 22.67
C GLU A 200 30.00 -1.05 22.50
N GLU A 201 30.16 0.19 22.01
CA GLU A 201 31.46 0.86 21.78
C GLU A 201 32.42 -0.03 20.95
N GLU A 202 31.90 -0.85 20.03
CA GLU A 202 32.73 -1.65 19.13
C GLU A 202 33.62 -0.73 18.28
N ASN A 203 34.90 -1.09 18.10
CA ASN A 203 35.85 -0.34 17.28
C ASN A 203 35.58 -0.49 15.80
N ILE A 204 34.41 0.00 15.34
CA ILE A 204 34.02 0.00 13.95
C ILE A 204 34.59 1.26 13.28
N THR A 205 35.48 1.08 12.32
CA THR A 205 36.10 2.19 11.61
C THR A 205 35.13 2.89 10.66
N GLY A 206 35.28 4.19 10.45
CA GLY A 206 34.48 4.92 9.45
C GLY A 206 34.55 4.32 8.03
N LYS A 207 35.68 3.66 7.69
CA LYS A 207 35.85 2.93 6.43
C LYS A 207 34.91 1.70 6.35
N GLN A 208 34.71 0.99 7.45
CA GLN A 208 33.77 -0.16 7.51
C GLN A 208 32.33 0.31 7.35
N LEU A 209 31.95 1.40 8.01
CA LEU A 209 30.62 2.00 7.88
C LEU A 209 30.36 2.49 6.45
N TRP A 210 31.36 3.13 5.82
CA TRP A 210 31.25 3.57 4.43
C TRP A 210 31.04 2.40 3.48
N PHE A 211 31.80 1.31 3.62
CA PHE A 211 31.61 0.11 2.79
C PHE A 211 30.29 -0.60 3.09
N TYR A 212 29.77 -0.52 4.31
CA TYR A 212 28.44 -1.03 4.61
C TYR A 212 27.36 -0.29 3.80
N ILE A 213 27.37 1.04 3.84
CA ILE A 213 26.46 1.89 3.08
C ILE A 213 26.63 1.64 1.57
N LEU A 214 27.86 1.61 1.08
CA LEU A 214 28.15 1.42 -0.35
C LEU A 214 27.56 0.08 -0.86
N ARG A 215 27.69 -1.02 -0.11
CA ARG A 215 27.16 -2.32 -0.53
C ARG A 215 25.64 -2.34 -0.56
N PHE A 216 24.97 -1.72 0.41
CA PHE A 216 23.53 -1.52 0.35
C PHE A 216 23.12 -0.70 -0.88
N SER A 217 23.82 0.39 -1.13
CA SER A 217 23.58 1.25 -2.29
C SER A 217 23.75 0.49 -3.61
N VAL A 218 24.78 -0.34 -3.73
CA VAL A 218 25.00 -1.18 -4.93
C VAL A 218 23.82 -2.16 -5.14
N CYS A 219 23.31 -2.78 -4.09
CA CYS A 219 22.14 -3.68 -4.21
C CYS A 219 20.89 -2.90 -4.64
N PHE A 220 20.62 -1.75 -4.01
CA PHE A 220 19.47 -0.93 -4.36
C PHE A 220 19.54 -0.38 -5.77
N PHE A 221 20.62 0.35 -6.10
CA PHE A 221 20.76 0.96 -7.42
C PHE A 221 20.90 -0.08 -8.53
N GLY A 222 21.53 -1.23 -8.25
CA GLY A 222 21.56 -2.36 -9.19
C GLY A 222 20.17 -2.83 -9.56
N ALA A 223 19.32 -3.13 -8.57
CA ALA A 223 17.94 -3.54 -8.80
C ALA A 223 17.10 -2.44 -9.45
N PHE A 224 17.24 -1.20 -8.99
CA PHE A 224 16.52 -0.04 -9.53
C PHE A 224 16.85 0.22 -10.99
N LEU A 225 18.14 0.25 -11.35
CA LEU A 225 18.58 0.48 -12.73
C LEU A 225 18.16 -0.66 -13.67
N ILE A 226 18.26 -1.92 -13.21
CA ILE A 226 17.76 -3.06 -13.99
C ILE A 226 16.26 -2.92 -14.23
N ASN A 227 15.47 -2.57 -13.21
CA ASN A 227 14.03 -2.37 -13.36
C ASN A 227 13.70 -1.22 -14.32
N GLN A 228 14.40 -0.08 -14.22
CA GLN A 228 14.21 1.05 -15.14
C GLN A 228 14.59 0.69 -16.59
N LEU A 229 15.68 -0.06 -16.77
CA LEU A 229 16.12 -0.51 -18.08
C LEU A 229 15.09 -1.47 -18.70
N MET A 230 14.59 -2.43 -17.92
CA MET A 230 13.54 -3.34 -18.37
C MET A 230 12.27 -2.59 -18.77
N THR A 231 11.82 -1.64 -17.93
CA THR A 231 10.63 -0.83 -18.25
C THR A 231 10.82 -0.04 -19.55
N LYS A 232 12.01 0.57 -19.75
CA LYS A 232 12.31 1.33 -20.96
C LYS A 232 12.43 0.48 -22.23
N LEU A 233 12.97 -0.73 -22.13
CA LEU A 233 13.22 -1.59 -23.29
C LEU A 233 12.01 -2.42 -23.71
N PHE A 234 11.22 -2.86 -22.75
CA PHE A 234 10.16 -3.86 -23.00
C PHE A 234 8.75 -3.32 -22.77
N PHE A 235 8.61 -2.25 -22.00
CA PHE A 235 7.32 -1.71 -21.58
C PHE A 235 7.30 -0.21 -21.84
N SER A 236 6.88 0.21 -23.03
CA SER A 236 6.77 1.65 -23.36
C SER A 236 5.76 2.30 -22.40
N GLY A 237 6.25 3.14 -21.48
CA GLY A 237 5.47 3.67 -20.38
C GLY A 237 4.28 4.53 -20.80
N SER A 238 3.18 4.37 -20.07
CA SER A 238 2.08 5.35 -20.08
C SER A 238 2.53 6.63 -19.37
N GLY A 239 2.02 7.79 -19.76
CA GLY A 239 2.26 9.08 -19.08
C GLY A 239 1.69 9.16 -17.67
N TYR A 240 1.01 8.11 -17.17
CA TYR A 240 0.34 8.08 -15.87
C TYR A 240 1.25 8.47 -14.69
N LEU A 241 2.46 7.92 -14.62
CA LEU A 241 3.40 8.24 -13.54
C LEU A 241 3.91 9.68 -13.62
N ASN A 242 4.05 10.23 -14.82
CA ASN A 242 4.48 11.60 -15.01
C ASN A 242 3.43 12.60 -14.50
N GLY A 243 2.15 12.28 -14.64
CA GLY A 243 1.03 13.08 -14.11
C GLY A 243 0.99 13.15 -12.57
N GLN A 244 1.66 12.22 -11.86
CA GLN A 244 1.75 12.22 -10.40
C GLN A 244 2.88 13.13 -9.86
N VAL A 245 3.75 13.65 -10.72
CA VAL A 245 4.91 14.45 -10.32
C VAL A 245 4.61 15.94 -10.57
N LEU A 246 4.52 16.72 -9.49
CA LEU A 246 4.22 18.15 -9.54
C LEU A 246 5.43 19.01 -9.93
N TRP A 247 6.66 18.48 -9.78
CA TRP A 247 7.87 19.19 -10.19
C TRP A 247 7.83 19.50 -11.69
N GLY A 248 7.94 20.80 -12.00
CA GLY A 248 7.85 21.29 -13.38
C GLY A 248 6.41 21.57 -13.86
N GLN A 249 5.38 21.08 -13.16
CA GLN A 249 3.98 21.47 -13.36
C GLN A 249 3.60 22.64 -12.44
N GLU A 250 4.14 22.65 -11.21
CA GLU A 250 3.99 23.72 -10.24
C GLU A 250 5.33 24.44 -9.98
N SER A 251 5.27 25.60 -9.34
CA SER A 251 6.48 26.32 -8.92
C SER A 251 7.24 25.53 -7.83
N VAL A 252 8.56 25.67 -7.78
CA VAL A 252 9.40 25.03 -6.75
C VAL A 252 8.94 25.38 -5.34
N GLY A 253 8.50 26.62 -5.11
CA GLY A 253 7.98 27.08 -3.82
C GLY A 253 6.68 26.36 -3.44
N ALA A 254 5.77 26.15 -4.39
CA ALA A 254 4.53 25.41 -4.19
C ALA A 254 4.82 23.93 -3.86
N CYS A 255 5.71 23.28 -4.59
CA CYS A 255 6.12 21.90 -4.29
C CYS A 255 6.73 21.78 -2.89
N LEU A 256 7.64 22.67 -2.49
CA LEU A 256 8.23 22.67 -1.15
C LEU A 256 7.18 22.89 -0.06
N PHE A 257 6.22 23.77 -0.29
CA PHE A 257 5.10 23.99 0.62
C PHE A 257 4.22 22.74 0.73
N ASN A 258 3.86 22.10 -0.38
CA ASN A 258 3.05 20.87 -0.43
C ASN A 258 3.75 19.71 0.29
N ILE A 259 5.08 19.55 0.10
CA ILE A 259 5.90 18.58 0.84
C ILE A 259 5.81 18.84 2.35
N GLY A 260 6.06 20.09 2.78
CA GLY A 260 5.99 20.48 4.20
C GLY A 260 4.60 20.25 4.79
N LYS A 261 3.55 20.60 4.06
CA LYS A 261 2.15 20.38 4.44
C LYS A 261 1.85 18.89 4.65
N HIS A 262 2.29 18.02 3.73
CA HIS A 262 2.09 16.57 3.86
C HIS A 262 2.87 16.00 5.06
N MET A 263 4.16 16.37 5.21
CA MET A 263 4.93 15.95 6.40
C MET A 263 4.23 16.34 7.70
N LEU A 264 3.70 17.56 7.77
CA LEU A 264 2.97 18.05 8.95
C LEU A 264 1.67 17.25 9.18
N LYS A 265 0.91 16.95 8.12
CA LYS A 265 -0.29 16.11 8.20
C LYS A 265 0.02 14.74 8.83
N VAL A 266 1.10 14.09 8.39
CA VAL A 266 1.53 12.78 8.90
C VAL A 266 1.96 12.89 10.37
N LEU A 267 2.79 13.88 10.71
CA LEU A 267 3.27 14.07 12.09
C LEU A 267 2.15 14.36 13.08
N LEU A 268 1.15 15.14 12.67
CA LEU A 268 0.00 15.51 13.51
C LEU A 268 -1.14 14.50 13.46
N GLY A 269 -1.13 13.57 12.50
CA GLY A 269 -2.18 12.57 12.33
C GLY A 269 -3.55 13.18 12.04
N THR A 270 -3.62 14.15 11.12
CA THR A 270 -4.82 14.95 10.87
C THR A 270 -5.89 14.27 10.02
N GLN A 271 -5.60 13.12 9.44
CA GLN A 271 -6.52 12.33 8.62
C GLN A 271 -6.61 10.89 9.15
N ILE A 272 -7.63 10.15 8.73
CA ILE A 272 -7.84 8.74 9.15
C ILE A 272 -6.66 7.82 8.78
N TYR A 273 -5.87 8.21 7.78
CA TYR A 273 -4.71 7.45 7.29
C TYR A 273 -3.45 7.65 8.11
N TYR A 274 -3.36 8.76 8.84
CA TYR A 274 -2.17 9.12 9.58
C TYR A 274 -2.42 8.95 11.08
N ALA A 275 -1.68 8.02 11.68
CA ALA A 275 -1.83 7.75 13.11
C ALA A 275 -1.54 9.00 13.93
N LYS A 276 -2.48 9.42 14.78
CA LYS A 276 -2.32 10.58 15.70
C LYS A 276 -1.10 10.47 16.61
N THR A 277 -0.57 9.27 16.77
CA THR A 277 0.60 8.95 17.58
C THR A 277 1.93 8.98 16.82
N PHE A 278 1.91 9.19 15.49
CA PHE A 278 3.13 9.14 14.66
C PHE A 278 4.19 10.14 15.15
N GLY A 279 3.82 11.39 15.35
CA GLY A 279 4.73 12.41 15.88
C GLY A 279 5.23 12.10 17.29
N VAL A 280 4.42 11.47 18.14
CA VAL A 280 4.81 11.05 19.49
C VAL A 280 5.92 9.98 19.42
N TYR A 281 5.76 8.95 18.59
CA TYR A 281 6.79 7.94 18.38
C TYR A 281 8.09 8.54 17.87
N PHE A 282 7.97 9.45 16.89
CA PHE A 282 9.13 10.14 16.34
C PHE A 282 9.87 10.96 17.41
N LEU A 283 9.15 11.76 18.18
CA LEU A 283 9.75 12.58 19.25
C LEU A 283 10.43 11.70 20.33
N LEU A 284 9.82 10.60 20.73
CA LEU A 284 10.39 9.66 21.67
C LEU A 284 11.68 9.05 21.12
N LEU A 285 11.68 8.62 19.85
CA LEU A 285 12.87 8.08 19.19
C LEU A 285 14.01 9.09 19.16
N VAL A 286 13.72 10.34 18.76
CA VAL A 286 14.70 11.44 18.77
C VAL A 286 15.25 11.69 20.18
N PHE A 287 14.38 11.72 21.18
CA PHE A 287 14.79 11.93 22.58
C PHE A 287 15.76 10.84 23.07
N PHE A 288 15.45 9.57 22.84
CA PHE A 288 16.34 8.46 23.25
C PHE A 288 17.66 8.46 22.48
N CYS A 289 17.60 8.73 21.16
CA CYS A 289 18.82 8.82 20.36
C CYS A 289 19.70 10.01 20.77
N ALA A 290 19.10 11.15 21.07
CA ALA A 290 19.83 12.30 21.59
C ALA A 290 20.51 11.98 22.93
N GLY A 291 19.83 11.26 23.83
CA GLY A 291 20.41 10.78 25.07
C GLY A 291 21.67 9.92 24.84
N LEU A 292 21.61 8.96 23.93
CA LEU A 292 22.77 8.12 23.59
C LEU A 292 23.89 8.94 22.97
N LEU A 293 23.57 9.84 22.02
CA LEU A 293 24.55 10.71 21.36
C LEU A 293 25.25 11.66 22.35
N LEU A 294 24.55 12.18 23.34
CA LEU A 294 25.14 13.05 24.35
C LEU A 294 26.14 12.31 25.26
N HIS A 295 25.89 11.04 25.56
CA HIS A 295 26.75 10.19 26.40
C HIS A 295 27.92 9.59 25.63
N HIS A 296 27.89 9.52 24.30
CA HIS A 296 28.99 8.98 23.51
C HIS A 296 30.21 9.91 23.55
N LYS A 297 31.43 9.35 23.70
CA LYS A 297 32.66 10.14 23.92
C LYS A 297 33.21 10.77 22.64
N GLU A 298 33.09 10.07 21.49
CA GLU A 298 33.68 10.52 20.23
C GLU A 298 32.79 11.51 19.46
N LYS A 299 33.34 12.69 19.11
CA LYS A 299 32.62 13.71 18.36
C LYS A 299 32.18 13.23 16.96
N LYS A 300 33.03 12.46 16.26
CA LYS A 300 32.72 11.96 14.89
C LYS A 300 31.52 11.01 14.91
N GLY A 301 31.41 10.14 15.92
CA GLY A 301 30.26 9.26 16.10
C GLY A 301 28.96 10.05 16.31
N LYS A 302 28.99 11.16 17.03
CA LYS A 302 27.80 12.00 17.24
C LYS A 302 27.25 12.58 15.93
N TYR A 303 28.12 13.13 15.08
CA TYR A 303 27.70 13.70 13.79
C TYR A 303 27.03 12.67 12.88
N LEU A 304 27.64 11.48 12.77
CA LEU A 304 27.05 10.41 11.97
C LEU A 304 25.70 9.96 12.55
N GLY A 305 25.57 9.83 13.86
CA GLY A 305 24.30 9.50 14.53
C GLY A 305 23.20 10.52 14.23
N VAL A 306 23.51 11.81 14.21
CA VAL A 306 22.55 12.86 13.83
C VAL A 306 22.13 12.71 12.37
N ILE A 307 23.08 12.46 11.46
CA ILE A 307 22.79 12.26 10.04
C ILE A 307 21.86 11.06 9.85
N VAL A 308 22.12 9.95 10.54
CA VAL A 308 21.29 8.73 10.47
C VAL A 308 19.86 9.00 10.96
N LEU A 309 19.69 9.79 12.01
CA LEU A 309 18.37 10.21 12.49
C LEU A 309 17.63 11.08 11.48
N ILE A 310 18.32 12.05 10.85
CA ILE A 310 17.74 12.88 9.80
C ILE A 310 17.30 12.01 8.63
N LEU A 311 18.13 11.07 8.19
CA LEU A 311 17.80 10.15 7.11
C LEU A 311 16.60 9.25 7.48
N LEU A 312 16.56 8.74 8.71
CA LEU A 312 15.45 7.92 9.21
C LEU A 312 14.12 8.71 9.22
N PHE A 313 14.19 10.01 9.51
CA PHE A 313 13.03 10.90 9.46
C PHE A 313 12.59 11.23 8.03
N LEU A 314 13.52 11.51 7.12
CA LEU A 314 13.21 11.92 5.75
C LEU A 314 12.82 10.75 4.83
N ALA A 315 13.35 9.55 5.09
CA ALA A 315 13.13 8.38 4.24
C ALA A 315 11.65 8.00 4.04
N PRO A 316 10.76 8.08 5.05
CA PRO A 316 9.34 7.83 4.85
C PRO A 316 8.67 8.78 3.87
N PHE A 317 9.20 9.98 3.71
CA PHE A 317 8.69 11.04 2.83
C PHE A 317 9.38 11.09 1.47
N LEU A 318 10.18 10.07 1.13
CA LEU A 318 10.90 10.05 -0.15
C LEU A 318 9.94 10.15 -1.35
N LEU A 319 8.83 9.44 -1.31
CA LEU A 319 7.82 9.51 -2.37
C LEU A 319 7.18 10.90 -2.44
N THR A 320 6.88 11.52 -1.29
CA THR A 320 6.40 12.90 -1.19
C THR A 320 7.37 13.88 -1.83
N ILE A 321 8.67 13.71 -1.55
CA ILE A 321 9.73 14.56 -2.11
C ILE A 321 9.82 14.37 -3.63
N ILE A 322 9.75 13.12 -4.11
CA ILE A 322 9.82 12.81 -5.55
C ILE A 322 8.59 13.36 -6.29
N CYS A 323 7.39 13.24 -5.71
CA CYS A 323 6.17 13.76 -6.32
C CYS A 323 6.04 15.29 -6.21
N GLY A 324 6.76 15.96 -5.32
CA GLY A 324 6.60 17.39 -5.04
C GLY A 324 5.36 17.72 -4.21
N GLY A 325 4.70 16.73 -3.60
CA GLY A 325 3.47 16.87 -2.81
C GLY A 325 2.98 15.57 -2.23
N GLU A 326 1.76 15.56 -1.69
CA GLU A 326 1.14 14.38 -1.10
C GLU A 326 0.86 13.31 -2.18
N PRO A 327 1.49 12.11 -2.09
CA PRO A 327 1.20 11.03 -3.02
C PRO A 327 -0.16 10.39 -2.70
N VAL A 328 -0.71 9.62 -3.66
CA VAL A 328 -1.91 8.79 -3.44
C VAL A 328 -1.73 7.94 -2.17
N VAL A 329 -2.74 7.91 -1.29
CA VAL A 329 -2.63 7.29 0.05
C VAL A 329 -2.16 5.84 -0.03
N ARG A 330 -2.75 5.05 -0.91
CA ARG A 330 -2.41 3.64 -1.11
C ARG A 330 -0.97 3.38 -1.56
N SER A 331 -0.27 4.39 -2.08
CA SER A 331 1.15 4.28 -2.45
C SER A 331 2.11 4.55 -1.28
N GLN A 332 1.61 5.08 -0.17
CA GLN A 332 2.42 5.46 0.99
C GLN A 332 2.74 4.28 1.93
N LEU A 333 3.00 3.10 1.37
CA LEU A 333 3.23 1.83 2.11
C LEU A 333 4.38 1.88 3.11
N VAL A 334 5.30 2.83 2.95
CA VAL A 334 6.41 3.04 3.87
C VAL A 334 5.98 3.63 5.21
N LEU A 335 4.87 4.39 5.28
CA LEU A 335 4.40 5.02 6.53
C LEU A 335 3.90 4.01 7.56
N PRO A 336 3.03 3.02 7.22
CA PRO A 336 2.71 1.91 8.10
C PRO A 336 3.94 1.22 8.69
N PHE A 337 4.90 0.92 7.82
CA PHE A 337 6.14 0.27 8.22
C PHE A 337 6.99 1.15 9.15
N THR A 338 7.10 2.44 8.84
CA THR A 338 7.85 3.40 9.67
C THR A 338 7.29 3.50 11.08
N LEU A 339 5.97 3.66 11.21
CA LEU A 339 5.31 3.72 12.52
C LEU A 339 5.55 2.44 13.32
N SER A 340 5.38 1.29 12.66
CA SER A 340 5.63 -0.03 13.26
C SER A 340 7.08 -0.21 13.69
N PHE A 341 8.04 0.23 12.87
CA PHE A 341 9.45 0.21 13.21
C PHE A 341 9.78 1.11 14.42
N MET A 342 9.23 2.32 14.46
CA MET A 342 9.43 3.22 15.59
C MET A 342 8.88 2.60 16.89
N ALA A 343 7.68 1.99 16.83
CA ALA A 343 7.10 1.28 17.95
C ALA A 343 7.98 0.10 18.41
N TYR A 344 8.52 -0.70 17.48
CA TYR A 344 9.48 -1.77 17.77
C TYR A 344 10.75 -1.22 18.45
N ALA A 345 11.32 -0.16 17.88
CA ALA A 345 12.59 0.42 18.33
C ALA A 345 12.50 0.98 19.75
N LEU A 346 11.37 1.54 20.17
CA LEU A 346 11.20 2.04 21.55
C LEU A 346 11.45 0.98 22.61
N PHE A 347 11.10 -0.28 22.36
CA PHE A 347 11.34 -1.38 23.29
C PHE A 347 12.78 -1.91 23.29
N LEU A 348 13.64 -1.40 22.40
CA LEU A 348 15.07 -1.72 22.39
C LEU A 348 15.90 -0.78 23.26
N PHE A 349 15.34 0.37 23.65
CA PHE A 349 16.05 1.31 24.50
C PHE A 349 16.05 0.89 25.97
N GLU A 350 17.21 0.96 26.59
CA GLU A 350 17.42 0.62 28.00
C GLU A 350 17.89 1.85 28.78
N ILE A 351 17.27 2.05 29.93
CA ILE A 351 17.64 3.11 30.87
C ILE A 351 18.27 2.46 32.12
N LYS A 352 19.44 2.94 32.54
CA LYS A 352 20.19 2.38 33.67
C LYS A 352 19.40 2.29 34.99
N LYS A 353 18.47 3.23 35.24
CA LYS A 353 17.65 3.22 36.47
C LYS A 353 16.39 2.38 36.24
N GLU A 354 16.26 1.28 36.97
CA GLU A 354 15.13 0.33 36.84
C GLU A 354 13.73 1.00 36.90
N ARG A 355 13.56 2.01 37.79
CA ARG A 355 12.28 2.74 37.87
C ARG A 355 11.92 3.40 36.55
N TYR A 356 12.86 4.09 35.91
CA TYR A 356 12.61 4.76 34.63
C TYR A 356 12.48 3.76 33.49
N GLN A 357 13.24 2.66 33.51
CA GLN A 357 13.09 1.57 32.56
C GLN A 357 11.67 0.96 32.61
N ARG A 358 11.15 0.75 33.82
CA ARG A 358 9.79 0.23 34.01
C ARG A 358 8.73 1.22 33.50
N ILE A 359 8.90 2.51 33.76
CA ILE A 359 8.02 3.57 33.27
C ILE A 359 8.04 3.59 31.73
N LEU A 360 9.23 3.59 31.12
CA LEU A 360 9.38 3.57 29.67
C LEU A 360 8.68 2.36 29.05
N HIS A 361 8.93 1.17 29.61
CA HIS A 361 8.34 -0.06 29.13
C HIS A 361 6.79 0.00 29.14
N TRP A 362 6.19 0.35 30.28
CA TRP A 362 4.73 0.44 30.38
C TRP A 362 4.15 1.58 29.56
N SER A 363 4.82 2.71 29.48
CA SER A 363 4.40 3.80 28.58
C SER A 363 4.43 3.36 27.12
N GLY A 364 5.46 2.61 26.70
CA GLY A 364 5.55 2.01 25.36
C GLY A 364 4.40 1.02 25.10
N VAL A 365 4.07 0.17 26.09
CA VAL A 365 2.94 -0.77 25.98
C VAL A 365 1.61 -0.01 25.82
N VAL A 366 1.36 0.98 26.69
CA VAL A 366 0.13 1.78 26.63
C VAL A 366 0.02 2.52 25.30
N LEU A 367 1.11 3.16 24.85
CA LEU A 367 1.14 3.86 23.57
C LEU A 367 0.92 2.90 22.39
N GLY A 368 1.54 1.71 22.43
CA GLY A 368 1.35 0.67 21.40
C GLY A 368 -0.08 0.17 21.32
N VAL A 369 -0.69 -0.14 22.46
CA VAL A 369 -2.09 -0.56 22.54
C VAL A 369 -3.03 0.55 22.04
N LEU A 370 -2.85 1.80 22.51
CA LEU A 370 -3.66 2.94 22.11
C LEU A 370 -3.58 3.17 20.60
N THR A 371 -2.36 3.16 20.03
CA THR A 371 -2.16 3.30 18.59
C THR A 371 -2.86 2.19 17.81
N THR A 372 -2.68 0.95 18.24
CA THR A 372 -3.30 -0.22 17.62
C THR A 372 -4.83 -0.13 17.66
N CYS A 373 -5.42 0.25 18.81
CA CYS A 373 -6.86 0.39 18.96
C CYS A 373 -7.44 1.49 18.06
N ILE A 374 -6.78 2.65 17.96
CA ILE A 374 -7.23 3.75 17.08
C ILE A 374 -7.19 3.31 15.62
N LEU A 375 -6.09 2.71 15.17
CA LEU A 375 -5.94 2.23 13.80
C LEU A 375 -6.94 1.11 13.48
N LEU A 376 -7.12 0.16 14.39
CA LEU A 376 -8.09 -0.92 14.26
C LEU A 376 -9.52 -0.38 14.12
N GLN A 377 -9.89 0.61 14.93
CA GLN A 377 -11.21 1.24 14.84
C GLN A 377 -11.48 1.79 13.43
N TYR A 378 -10.55 2.58 12.89
CA TYR A 378 -10.72 3.13 11.54
C TYR A 378 -10.68 2.04 10.45
N THR A 379 -9.85 1.02 10.61
CA THR A 379 -9.79 -0.11 9.67
C THR A 379 -11.10 -0.90 9.65
N LEU A 380 -11.72 -1.13 10.81
CA LEU A 380 -13.02 -1.79 10.90
C LEU A 380 -14.17 -0.92 10.36
N LEU A 381 -14.12 0.40 10.58
CA LEU A 381 -15.07 1.32 9.97
C LEU A 381 -14.96 1.33 8.43
N LEU A 382 -13.74 1.30 7.88
CA LEU A 382 -13.53 1.17 6.43
C LEU A 382 -14.02 -0.20 5.90
N ASN A 383 -13.85 -1.28 6.66
CA ASN A 383 -14.42 -2.59 6.30
C ASN A 383 -15.95 -2.52 6.21
N TYR A 384 -16.58 -1.91 7.21
CA TYR A 384 -18.04 -1.72 7.24
C TYR A 384 -18.52 -0.85 6.08
N THR A 385 -17.83 0.25 5.81
CA THR A 385 -18.17 1.15 4.69
C THR A 385 -18.09 0.42 3.34
N ASP A 386 -17.04 -0.38 3.11
CA ASP A 386 -16.91 -1.16 1.87
C ASP A 386 -18.03 -2.18 1.71
N GLU A 387 -18.44 -2.83 2.79
CA GLU A 387 -19.55 -3.79 2.76
C GLU A 387 -20.88 -3.13 2.39
N ILE A 388 -21.22 -2.00 3.06
CA ILE A 388 -22.46 -1.26 2.75
C ILE A 388 -22.44 -0.73 1.33
N ARG A 389 -21.31 -0.15 0.87
CA ARG A 389 -21.15 0.32 -0.49
C ARG A 389 -21.37 -0.83 -1.50
N TYR A 390 -20.74 -1.99 -1.26
CA TYR A 390 -20.82 -3.11 -2.19
C TYR A 390 -22.24 -3.69 -2.29
N GLN A 391 -22.93 -3.85 -1.16
CA GLN A 391 -24.33 -4.32 -1.15
C GLN A 391 -25.22 -3.40 -1.98
N GLN A 392 -25.08 -2.08 -1.84
CA GLN A 392 -25.86 -1.12 -2.63
C GLN A 392 -25.50 -1.16 -4.13
N ASP A 393 -24.21 -1.25 -4.46
CA ASP A 393 -23.78 -1.36 -5.85
C ASP A 393 -24.35 -2.64 -6.49
N GLU A 394 -24.34 -3.77 -5.78
CA GLU A 394 -24.84 -5.05 -6.24
C GLU A 394 -26.35 -5.01 -6.46
N GLU A 395 -27.13 -4.50 -5.48
CA GLU A 395 -28.58 -4.33 -5.59
C GLU A 395 -28.95 -3.42 -6.76
N THR A 396 -28.27 -2.28 -6.90
CA THR A 396 -28.49 -1.34 -8.00
C THR A 396 -28.14 -1.95 -9.35
N ALA A 397 -27.01 -2.67 -9.45
CA ALA A 397 -26.61 -3.35 -10.68
C ALA A 397 -27.64 -4.39 -11.11
N PHE A 398 -28.15 -5.23 -10.22
CA PHE A 398 -29.20 -6.23 -10.54
C PHE A 398 -30.50 -5.56 -11.00
N ALA A 399 -30.89 -4.43 -10.39
CA ALA A 399 -32.08 -3.70 -10.83
C ALA A 399 -31.91 -3.14 -12.24
N ILE A 400 -30.76 -2.52 -12.55
CA ILE A 400 -30.43 -2.00 -13.89
C ILE A 400 -30.36 -3.13 -14.91
N MET A 401 -29.72 -4.28 -14.57
CA MET A 401 -29.64 -5.45 -15.44
C MET A 401 -31.04 -5.94 -15.83
N ALA A 402 -31.96 -6.05 -14.86
CA ALA A 402 -33.35 -6.45 -15.13
C ALA A 402 -34.09 -5.46 -16.05
N ASP A 403 -33.77 -4.16 -15.97
CA ASP A 403 -34.36 -3.16 -16.88
C ASP A 403 -33.71 -3.19 -18.26
N ILE A 404 -32.41 -3.42 -18.37
CA ILE A 404 -31.70 -3.64 -19.66
C ILE A 404 -32.28 -4.85 -20.36
N ASP A 405 -32.51 -5.98 -19.69
CA ASP A 405 -33.01 -7.22 -20.26
C ASP A 405 -34.41 -7.06 -20.85
N ARG A 406 -35.22 -6.08 -20.39
CA ARG A 406 -36.52 -5.74 -20.97
C ARG A 406 -36.43 -5.00 -22.31
N VAL A 407 -35.31 -4.32 -22.53
CA VAL A 407 -35.07 -3.54 -23.78
C VAL A 407 -34.24 -4.35 -24.78
N GLN A 408 -33.53 -5.36 -24.32
CA GLN A 408 -32.69 -6.24 -25.13
C GLN A 408 -33.57 -7.16 -26.00
N ASP A 409 -33.21 -7.31 -27.27
CA ASP A 409 -33.85 -8.25 -28.18
C ASP A 409 -33.31 -9.67 -27.89
N GLU A 410 -34.20 -10.68 -27.88
CA GLU A 410 -33.79 -12.09 -27.64
C GLU A 410 -32.80 -12.61 -28.71
N GLU A 411 -32.82 -12.03 -29.94
CA GLU A 411 -31.98 -12.45 -31.05
C GLU A 411 -30.69 -11.60 -31.23
N LYS A 412 -30.61 -10.42 -30.60
CA LYS A 412 -29.50 -9.47 -30.78
C LYS A 412 -28.97 -8.96 -29.45
N SER A 413 -27.67 -9.17 -29.19
CA SER A 413 -26.97 -8.54 -28.10
C SER A 413 -26.47 -7.16 -28.51
N TYR A 414 -27.07 -6.11 -27.94
CA TYR A 414 -26.62 -4.72 -28.13
C TYR A 414 -25.54 -4.34 -27.11
N PRO A 415 -24.52 -3.58 -27.51
CA PRO A 415 -23.59 -3.02 -26.56
C PRO A 415 -24.28 -2.03 -25.62
N VAL A 416 -23.81 -1.93 -24.37
CA VAL A 416 -24.37 -1.05 -23.36
C VAL A 416 -23.46 0.16 -23.14
N VAL A 417 -24.07 1.32 -22.94
CA VAL A 417 -23.41 2.60 -22.60
C VAL A 417 -24.05 3.17 -21.34
N PHE A 418 -23.21 3.62 -20.42
CA PHE A 418 -23.63 4.32 -19.20
C PHE A 418 -23.27 5.81 -19.26
N ILE A 419 -24.24 6.67 -18.98
CA ILE A 419 -24.09 8.12 -18.93
C ILE A 419 -24.32 8.62 -17.50
N GLY A 420 -23.39 9.41 -16.98
CA GLY A 420 -23.41 9.87 -15.60
C GLY A 420 -23.02 8.78 -14.59
N GLY A 421 -23.28 8.99 -13.33
CA GLY A 421 -22.96 8.09 -12.23
C GLY A 421 -24.09 7.94 -11.25
N HIS A 422 -24.00 6.89 -10.41
CA HIS A 422 -24.91 6.61 -9.33
C HIS A 422 -24.12 6.40 -8.02
N PRO A 423 -23.97 7.43 -7.17
CA PRO A 423 -23.21 7.33 -5.93
C PRO A 423 -23.90 6.44 -4.89
N ALA A 424 -23.13 5.74 -4.06
CA ALA A 424 -23.68 4.96 -2.96
C ALA A 424 -24.24 5.87 -1.85
N ALA A 425 -25.44 5.55 -1.35
CA ALA A 425 -26.08 6.25 -0.24
C ALA A 425 -25.58 5.70 1.11
N LEU A 426 -24.42 6.15 1.57
CA LEU A 426 -23.80 5.67 2.79
C LEU A 426 -24.54 6.23 4.03
N ASN A 427 -24.71 5.39 5.07
CA ASN A 427 -25.26 5.82 6.34
C ASN A 427 -24.24 6.61 7.18
N SER A 428 -24.72 7.26 8.25
CA SER A 428 -23.90 8.14 9.11
C SER A 428 -22.77 7.43 9.89
N SER A 429 -22.76 6.09 9.92
CA SER A 429 -21.70 5.31 10.56
C SER A 429 -20.55 4.97 9.59
N CYS A 430 -20.74 5.20 8.30
CA CYS A 430 -19.72 5.00 7.28
C CYS A 430 -18.71 6.15 7.28
N ILE A 431 -17.48 5.84 6.90
CA ILE A 431 -16.41 6.82 6.69
C ILE A 431 -15.82 6.64 5.29
N HIS A 432 -15.58 7.74 4.59
CA HIS A 432 -14.91 7.67 3.30
C HIS A 432 -13.41 7.46 3.45
N GLY A 433 -12.91 6.52 2.69
CA GLY A 433 -11.49 6.36 2.40
C GLY A 433 -11.04 7.22 1.20
N GLU A 434 -9.86 6.90 0.64
CA GLU A 434 -9.42 7.46 -0.66
C GLU A 434 -10.20 6.83 -1.82
N THR A 435 -10.45 5.53 -1.72
CA THR A 435 -11.20 4.72 -2.70
C THR A 435 -12.35 3.95 -2.05
N ILE A 436 -12.22 3.59 -0.78
CA ILE A 436 -13.27 2.90 -0.03
C ILE A 436 -14.44 3.84 0.22
N GLY A 437 -15.66 3.39 -0.09
CA GLY A 437 -16.90 4.15 0.08
C GLY A 437 -17.40 4.80 -1.20
N TYR A 438 -16.65 4.72 -2.30
CA TYR A 438 -17.11 5.18 -3.62
C TYR A 438 -17.71 4.04 -4.42
N SER A 439 -18.85 4.31 -5.07
CA SER A 439 -19.58 3.36 -5.91
C SER A 439 -18.81 3.02 -7.19
N LEU A 440 -18.86 1.75 -7.61
CA LEU A 440 -18.40 1.33 -8.93
C LEU A 440 -19.26 1.93 -10.06
N LEU A 441 -20.52 2.30 -9.73
CA LEU A 441 -21.45 2.93 -10.68
C LEU A 441 -21.24 4.46 -10.81
N ASP A 442 -20.33 5.05 -10.01
CA ASP A 442 -20.02 6.49 -10.03
C ASP A 442 -18.55 6.79 -10.33
N TRP A 443 -17.68 5.79 -10.27
CA TRP A 443 -16.24 5.96 -10.49
C TRP A 443 -15.93 6.18 -11.98
N ASP A 444 -14.92 6.96 -12.27
CA ASP A 444 -14.45 7.32 -13.62
C ASP A 444 -15.41 8.18 -14.47
N THR A 445 -16.49 8.70 -13.91
CA THR A 445 -17.45 9.55 -14.65
C THR A 445 -16.82 10.84 -15.20
N LYS A 446 -15.77 11.35 -14.55
CA LYS A 446 -15.02 12.56 -14.93
C LYS A 446 -13.77 12.27 -15.77
N VAL A 447 -13.45 11.01 -16.06
CA VAL A 447 -12.25 10.64 -16.82
C VAL A 447 -12.53 10.75 -18.32
N GLU A 448 -11.69 11.48 -19.05
CA GLU A 448 -11.80 11.64 -20.49
C GLU A 448 -11.33 10.40 -21.29
N PRO A 449 -12.04 10.01 -22.35
CA PRO A 449 -13.32 10.59 -22.82
C PRO A 449 -14.48 10.19 -21.89
N GLN A 450 -15.19 11.21 -21.39
CA GLN A 450 -16.27 11.03 -20.42
C GLN A 450 -17.32 10.01 -20.90
N GLY A 451 -17.73 9.13 -19.99
CA GLY A 451 -18.68 8.06 -20.27
C GLY A 451 -18.02 6.76 -20.74
N TYR A 452 -16.84 6.78 -21.37
CA TYR A 452 -16.20 5.55 -21.85
C TYR A 452 -15.61 4.70 -20.72
N PHE A 453 -14.81 5.31 -19.83
CA PHE A 453 -14.18 4.56 -18.73
C PHE A 453 -15.20 4.13 -17.68
N SER A 454 -16.19 4.97 -17.36
CA SER A 454 -17.30 4.59 -16.47
C SER A 454 -18.15 3.47 -17.08
N THR A 455 -18.51 3.54 -18.37
CA THR A 455 -19.20 2.45 -19.07
C THR A 455 -18.44 1.14 -18.96
N ARG A 456 -17.14 1.13 -19.30
CA ARG A 456 -16.30 -0.07 -19.22
C ARG A 456 -16.25 -0.67 -17.81
N ARG A 457 -16.16 0.17 -16.78
CA ARG A 457 -16.16 -0.23 -15.38
C ARG A 457 -17.48 -0.82 -14.95
N ILE A 458 -18.59 -0.13 -15.24
CA ILE A 458 -19.93 -0.57 -14.86
C ILE A 458 -20.30 -1.88 -15.55
N VAL A 459 -20.07 -2.00 -16.85
CA VAL A 459 -20.28 -3.25 -17.60
C VAL A 459 -19.35 -4.35 -17.08
N GLY A 460 -18.09 -4.03 -16.80
CA GLY A 460 -17.15 -4.97 -16.18
C GLY A 460 -17.64 -5.51 -14.83
N PHE A 461 -18.21 -4.63 -13.99
CA PHE A 461 -18.82 -5.03 -12.72
C PHE A 461 -20.07 -5.91 -12.92
N MET A 462 -20.97 -5.53 -13.83
CA MET A 462 -22.14 -6.35 -14.15
C MET A 462 -21.75 -7.72 -14.72
N ASN A 463 -20.69 -7.79 -15.52
CA ASN A 463 -20.14 -9.05 -16.01
C ASN A 463 -19.51 -9.90 -14.89
N ALA A 464 -18.92 -9.26 -13.90
CA ALA A 464 -18.47 -9.97 -12.70
C ALA A 464 -19.63 -10.56 -11.89
N LEU A 465 -20.84 -9.97 -12.01
CA LEU A 465 -22.10 -10.50 -11.47
C LEU A 465 -22.82 -11.51 -12.41
N GLY A 466 -22.28 -11.73 -13.62
CA GLY A 466 -22.78 -12.75 -14.55
C GLY A 466 -23.62 -12.24 -15.72
N ALA A 467 -23.66 -10.91 -16.01
CA ALA A 467 -24.51 -10.33 -17.04
C ALA A 467 -24.14 -10.74 -18.48
N GLY A 468 -22.83 -10.76 -18.81
CA GLY A 468 -22.35 -11.07 -20.16
C GLY A 468 -22.52 -9.94 -21.18
N TYR A 469 -22.65 -8.69 -20.75
CA TYR A 469 -22.80 -7.53 -21.65
C TYR A 469 -21.48 -7.16 -22.32
N THR A 470 -21.60 -6.52 -23.50
CA THR A 470 -20.49 -5.84 -24.17
C THR A 470 -20.63 -4.34 -24.00
N TRP A 471 -19.51 -3.63 -23.93
CA TRP A 471 -19.49 -2.16 -23.90
C TRP A 471 -19.19 -1.60 -25.31
N ALA A 472 -19.71 -0.41 -25.59
CA ALA A 472 -19.42 0.30 -26.82
C ALA A 472 -18.00 0.91 -26.80
N ASP A 473 -17.43 1.16 -27.98
CA ASP A 473 -16.17 1.87 -28.12
C ASP A 473 -16.31 3.37 -27.78
N ALA A 474 -15.17 4.06 -27.65
CA ALA A 474 -15.15 5.45 -27.23
C ALA A 474 -15.85 6.41 -28.21
N GLU A 475 -15.80 6.14 -29.51
CA GLU A 475 -16.46 6.96 -30.55
C GLU A 475 -17.98 6.82 -30.47
N THR A 476 -18.47 5.59 -30.36
CA THR A 476 -19.89 5.29 -30.15
C THR A 476 -20.43 5.93 -28.89
N VAL A 477 -19.67 5.83 -27.75
CA VAL A 477 -20.06 6.47 -26.48
C VAL A 477 -20.21 7.98 -26.64
N GLN A 478 -19.29 8.67 -27.34
CA GLN A 478 -19.40 10.13 -27.57
C GLN A 478 -20.55 10.50 -28.47
N THR A 479 -20.81 9.70 -29.50
CA THR A 479 -21.93 9.92 -30.44
C THR A 479 -23.27 9.82 -29.70
N VAL A 480 -23.47 8.74 -28.97
CA VAL A 480 -24.70 8.48 -28.22
C VAL A 480 -24.89 9.48 -27.07
N LYS A 481 -23.84 9.86 -26.37
CA LYS A 481 -23.85 10.89 -25.32
C LYS A 481 -24.49 12.20 -25.81
N ALA A 482 -24.17 12.63 -27.04
CA ALA A 482 -24.71 13.87 -27.59
C ALA A 482 -26.24 13.80 -27.86
N GLN A 483 -26.82 12.60 -27.97
CA GLN A 483 -28.23 12.37 -28.26
C GLN A 483 -29.10 12.16 -27.01
N CYS A 484 -28.48 11.95 -25.82
CA CYS A 484 -29.15 11.52 -24.61
C CYS A 484 -29.51 12.69 -23.65
N GLY A 485 -29.43 13.94 -24.10
CA GLY A 485 -29.69 15.11 -23.26
C GLY A 485 -31.08 15.08 -22.60
N ASP A 486 -32.10 14.67 -23.39
CA ASP A 486 -33.52 14.67 -22.97
C ASP A 486 -33.93 13.40 -22.19
N MET A 487 -33.06 12.40 -22.04
CA MET A 487 -33.34 11.20 -21.25
C MET A 487 -33.46 11.53 -19.76
N THR A 488 -34.40 10.88 -19.09
CA THR A 488 -34.52 10.92 -17.62
C THR A 488 -33.39 10.12 -16.95
N ASN A 489 -33.10 10.44 -15.69
CA ASN A 489 -32.13 9.69 -14.92
C ASN A 489 -32.78 8.43 -14.30
N TRP A 490 -32.05 7.32 -14.29
CA TRP A 490 -32.48 6.08 -13.63
C TRP A 490 -32.74 6.35 -12.10
N PRO A 491 -33.82 5.81 -11.49
CA PRO A 491 -34.72 4.74 -12.00
C PRO A 491 -35.99 5.25 -12.71
N MET A 492 -36.04 6.45 -13.21
CA MET A 492 -37.24 7.01 -13.86
C MET A 492 -37.50 6.33 -15.22
N GLU A 493 -38.79 6.25 -15.63
CA GLU A 493 -39.16 5.77 -16.95
C GLU A 493 -38.48 6.59 -18.04
N GLY A 494 -37.97 5.93 -19.07
CA GLY A 494 -37.21 6.56 -20.15
C GLY A 494 -35.72 6.74 -19.89
N SER A 495 -35.19 6.25 -18.77
CA SER A 495 -33.76 6.27 -18.44
C SER A 495 -32.94 5.20 -19.16
N ILE A 496 -33.59 4.18 -19.75
CA ILE A 496 -32.96 3.12 -20.54
C ILE A 496 -33.65 3.10 -21.91
N GLN A 497 -32.88 3.29 -22.98
CA GLN A 497 -33.38 3.35 -24.34
C GLN A 497 -32.41 2.69 -25.33
N LEU A 498 -32.94 2.12 -26.40
CA LEU A 498 -32.16 1.68 -27.56
C LEU A 498 -31.96 2.86 -28.51
N VAL A 499 -30.74 3.34 -28.66
CA VAL A 499 -30.35 4.47 -29.50
C VAL A 499 -29.27 4.00 -30.46
N ASP A 500 -29.52 4.10 -31.76
CA ASP A 500 -28.57 3.74 -32.83
C ASP A 500 -27.92 2.34 -32.67
N GLY A 501 -28.69 1.35 -32.18
CA GLY A 501 -28.19 -0.02 -31.97
C GLY A 501 -27.34 -0.19 -30.69
N VAL A 502 -27.43 0.73 -29.75
CA VAL A 502 -26.76 0.70 -28.44
C VAL A 502 -27.79 0.90 -27.33
N ILE A 503 -27.74 0.13 -26.26
CA ILE A 503 -28.58 0.35 -25.08
C ILE A 503 -27.90 1.40 -24.22
N VAL A 504 -28.57 2.55 -24.04
CA VAL A 504 -28.10 3.66 -23.21
C VAL A 504 -28.82 3.65 -21.89
N VAL A 505 -28.05 3.68 -20.81
CA VAL A 505 -28.53 3.82 -19.45
C VAL A 505 -28.04 5.17 -18.90
N LYS A 506 -28.96 6.09 -18.63
CA LYS A 506 -28.63 7.39 -18.01
C LYS A 506 -28.77 7.26 -16.49
N LEU A 507 -27.63 7.23 -15.77
CA LEU A 507 -27.59 7.15 -14.30
C LEU A 507 -27.69 8.52 -13.64
N GLY A 508 -27.19 9.55 -14.29
CA GLY A 508 -27.17 10.91 -13.81
C GLY A 508 -26.74 11.89 -14.90
N ASP A 509 -26.77 13.16 -14.57
CA ASP A 509 -26.22 14.17 -15.46
C ASP A 509 -24.69 14.15 -15.39
N LEU A 510 -24.06 14.43 -16.52
CA LEU A 510 -22.62 14.61 -16.54
C LEU A 510 -22.30 15.97 -15.89
N GLU A 511 -21.47 15.94 -14.86
CA GLU A 511 -20.93 17.19 -14.31
C GLU A 511 -20.05 17.87 -15.37
N GLU A 512 -20.25 19.18 -15.57
CA GLU A 512 -19.44 20.03 -16.46
C GLU A 512 -17.96 20.14 -16.01
#